data_d0bcb541bfb7b74f0e213b3f2f7dda13
#
_entry.id   d0bcb541bfb7b74f0e213b3f2f7dda13
#
_cell.length_a   1.000
_cell.length_b   1.000
_cell.length_c   1.000
_cell.angle_alpha   90.00
_cell.angle_beta   90.00
_cell.angle_gamma   90.00
#
_symmetry.space_group_name_H-M   'P 1'
#
loop_
_entity.id
_entity.type
_entity.pdbx_description
1 polymer ?
#
loop_
_entity_poly.entity_id
_entity_poly.type
_entity_poly.pdbx_seq_one_letter_code
_entity_poly.pdbx_strand_id
1 'polypeptide(L)'
;CARLPSGYMPRDLAGAHLHGAAGRVANDFPWRDVHAGCADITRPVKLPGISEGMQRVMFYPGSSIGNYEPGEAVRFLSRLAGMAGHGGGLLIGVDLEKDSRVLNSAYNDANGVTADFNLNLLHRINRELDGDIDVDTFRHHAFYNENAGRIEMHLVSECTQTLRVDGHSYDFAVGESIHTENS
;
A
#
# COMPACT_ATOMS: atom_id res chain seq x y z
N CYS A 1 -33.89 -0.21 -6.88
CA CYS A 1 -33.22 -1.46 -6.56
C CYS A 1 -31.72 -1.27 -6.69
N ALA A 2 -30.96 -1.49 -5.61
CA ALA A 2 -29.50 -1.53 -5.70
C ALA A 2 -29.12 -2.75 -6.55
N ARG A 3 -28.39 -2.54 -7.65
CA ARG A 3 -27.82 -3.63 -8.42
C ARG A 3 -26.57 -4.11 -7.70
N LEU A 4 -26.55 -5.33 -7.24
CA LEU A 4 -25.36 -5.95 -6.69
C LEU A 4 -24.35 -6.22 -7.83
N PRO A 5 -23.02 -6.02 -7.61
CA PRO A 5 -22.03 -6.38 -8.58
C PRO A 5 -22.10 -7.89 -8.89
N SER A 6 -22.05 -8.27 -10.17
CA SER A 6 -22.08 -9.66 -10.60
C SER A 6 -20.74 -10.37 -10.39
N GLY A 7 -19.62 -9.64 -10.50
CA GLY A 7 -18.28 -10.18 -10.34
C GLY A 7 -17.38 -9.31 -9.46
N TYR A 8 -16.38 -9.93 -8.87
CA TYR A 8 -15.33 -9.29 -8.08
C TYR A 8 -13.94 -9.75 -8.56
N MET A 9 -13.06 -8.81 -8.84
CA MET A 9 -11.76 -9.09 -9.44
C MET A 9 -10.64 -8.46 -8.62
N PRO A 10 -10.27 -9.03 -7.47
CA PRO A 10 -9.19 -8.51 -6.65
C PRO A 10 -7.84 -8.66 -7.36
N ARG A 11 -6.99 -7.65 -7.16
CA ARG A 11 -5.63 -7.58 -7.70
C ARG A 11 -4.66 -7.19 -6.60
N ASP A 12 -3.58 -7.92 -6.49
CA ASP A 12 -2.49 -7.67 -5.55
C ASP A 12 -1.21 -8.32 -6.04
N LEU A 13 -0.05 -7.84 -5.59
CA LEU A 13 1.25 -8.49 -5.82
C LEU A 13 1.47 -9.67 -4.89
N ALA A 14 0.90 -9.64 -3.67
CA ALA A 14 1.02 -10.68 -2.68
C ALA A 14 0.10 -11.88 -3.00
N GLY A 15 0.51 -12.74 -3.94
CA GLY A 15 -0.30 -13.82 -4.49
C GLY A 15 -0.93 -14.76 -3.45
N ALA A 16 -0.18 -15.15 -2.41
CA ALA A 16 -0.71 -16.03 -1.36
C ALA A 16 -1.81 -15.34 -0.54
N HIS A 17 -1.62 -14.07 -0.16
CA HIS A 17 -2.61 -13.28 0.55
C HIS A 17 -3.86 -13.05 -0.30
N LEU A 18 -3.66 -12.68 -1.57
CA LEU A 18 -4.73 -12.48 -2.55
C LEU A 18 -5.59 -13.74 -2.70
N HIS A 19 -4.96 -14.92 -2.84
CA HIS A 19 -5.67 -16.18 -2.98
C HIS A 19 -6.55 -16.49 -1.76
N GLY A 20 -5.98 -16.34 -0.56
CA GLY A 20 -6.72 -16.53 0.69
C GLY A 20 -7.89 -15.55 0.85
N ALA A 21 -7.69 -14.27 0.54
CA ALA A 21 -8.73 -13.25 0.60
C ALA A 21 -9.85 -13.51 -0.42
N ALA A 22 -9.50 -13.86 -1.66
CA ALA A 22 -10.46 -14.18 -2.71
C ALA A 22 -11.29 -15.43 -2.36
N GLY A 23 -10.68 -16.46 -1.77
CA GLY A 23 -11.37 -17.65 -1.29
C GLY A 23 -12.40 -17.34 -0.21
N ARG A 24 -12.07 -16.47 0.75
CA ARG A 24 -13.04 -16.01 1.78
C ARG A 24 -14.22 -15.29 1.12
N VAL A 25 -13.97 -14.35 0.21
CA VAL A 25 -15.04 -13.64 -0.51
C VAL A 25 -15.93 -14.60 -1.31
N ALA A 26 -15.35 -15.59 -1.99
CA ALA A 26 -16.12 -16.59 -2.75
C ALA A 26 -17.01 -17.45 -1.83
N ASN A 27 -16.53 -17.80 -0.65
CA ASN A 27 -17.31 -18.57 0.34
C ASN A 27 -18.43 -17.72 0.95
N ASP A 28 -18.17 -16.46 1.30
CA ASP A 28 -19.15 -15.57 1.93
C ASP A 28 -20.22 -15.09 0.93
N PHE A 29 -19.87 -15.06 -0.36
CA PHE A 29 -20.74 -14.58 -1.44
C PHE A 29 -20.80 -15.57 -2.62
N PRO A 30 -21.34 -16.79 -2.43
CA PRO A 30 -21.27 -17.86 -3.42
C PRO A 30 -22.03 -17.59 -4.74
N TRP A 31 -22.85 -16.54 -4.76
CA TRP A 31 -23.57 -16.09 -5.97
C TRP A 31 -22.75 -15.11 -6.81
N ARG A 32 -21.50 -14.84 -6.45
CA ARG A 32 -20.65 -13.87 -7.12
C ARG A 32 -19.45 -14.56 -7.77
N ASP A 33 -19.18 -14.20 -9.01
CA ASP A 33 -17.97 -14.63 -9.68
C ASP A 33 -16.76 -13.92 -9.10
N VAL A 34 -15.78 -14.66 -8.58
CA VAL A 34 -14.53 -14.11 -8.01
C VAL A 34 -13.35 -14.53 -8.88
N HIS A 35 -12.66 -13.55 -9.45
CA HIS A 35 -11.51 -13.74 -10.33
C HIS A 35 -10.26 -13.03 -9.79
N ALA A 36 -9.55 -13.67 -8.90
CA ALA A 36 -8.30 -13.15 -8.36
C ALA A 36 -7.18 -13.17 -9.42
N GLY A 37 -6.36 -12.13 -9.44
CA GLY A 37 -5.20 -12.05 -10.33
C GLY A 37 -4.03 -11.34 -9.69
N CYS A 38 -2.90 -12.07 -9.55
CA CYS A 38 -1.65 -11.48 -9.11
C CYS A 38 -1.14 -10.53 -10.19
N ALA A 39 -1.04 -9.24 -9.88
CA ALA A 39 -0.61 -8.24 -10.83
C ALA A 39 -0.12 -6.97 -10.11
N ASP A 40 0.86 -6.34 -10.73
CA ASP A 40 1.30 -4.99 -10.37
C ASP A 40 0.29 -3.97 -10.93
N ILE A 41 -0.53 -3.39 -10.05
CA ILE A 41 -1.55 -2.41 -10.42
C ILE A 41 -0.95 -1.07 -10.89
N THR A 42 0.34 -0.85 -10.67
CA THR A 42 1.03 0.33 -11.20
C THR A 42 1.35 0.20 -12.69
N ARG A 43 1.16 -0.99 -13.26
CA ARG A 43 1.35 -1.31 -14.68
C ARG A 43 0.01 -1.59 -15.36
N PRO A 44 -0.03 -1.56 -16.70
CA PRO A 44 -1.23 -1.95 -17.44
C PRO A 44 -1.62 -3.41 -17.13
N VAL A 45 -2.81 -3.61 -16.57
CA VAL A 45 -3.34 -4.94 -16.24
C VAL A 45 -4.38 -5.33 -17.27
N LYS A 46 -4.21 -6.50 -17.89
CA LYS A 46 -5.27 -7.11 -18.70
C LYS A 46 -6.32 -7.72 -17.77
N LEU A 47 -7.56 -7.37 -17.98
CA LEU A 47 -8.70 -7.94 -17.25
C LEU A 47 -9.25 -9.13 -18.07
N PRO A 48 -8.99 -10.37 -17.66
CA PRO A 48 -9.49 -11.53 -18.40
C PRO A 48 -11.00 -11.70 -18.18
N GLY A 49 -11.69 -12.18 -19.20
CA GLY A 49 -13.05 -12.73 -19.07
C GLY A 49 -14.18 -11.76 -18.75
N ILE A 50 -13.93 -10.45 -18.83
CA ILE A 50 -15.01 -9.47 -18.68
C ILE A 50 -15.77 -9.42 -19.99
N SER A 51 -17.07 -9.81 -19.95
CA SER A 51 -17.95 -9.74 -21.10
C SER A 51 -18.11 -8.28 -21.56
N GLU A 52 -18.17 -8.08 -22.87
CA GLU A 52 -18.51 -6.81 -23.48
C GLU A 52 -19.86 -6.31 -22.93
N GLY A 53 -19.93 -5.01 -22.63
CA GLY A 53 -21.18 -4.39 -22.11
C GLY A 53 -21.33 -4.35 -20.59
N MET A 54 -20.43 -4.94 -19.82
CA MET A 54 -20.44 -4.79 -18.35
C MET A 54 -19.85 -3.45 -17.93
N GLN A 55 -20.53 -2.75 -17.02
CA GLN A 55 -19.96 -1.60 -16.33
C GLN A 55 -18.95 -2.06 -15.29
N ARG A 56 -17.79 -1.40 -15.24
CA ARG A 56 -16.72 -1.68 -14.30
C ARG A 56 -16.62 -0.58 -13.26
N VAL A 57 -16.51 -0.96 -12.00
CA VAL A 57 -16.21 -0.03 -10.91
C VAL A 57 -14.84 -0.41 -10.36
N MET A 58 -13.89 0.49 -10.47
CA MET A 58 -12.60 0.37 -9.82
C MET A 58 -12.80 0.70 -8.34
N PHE A 59 -12.32 -0.18 -7.45
CA PHE A 59 -12.38 0.00 -6.00
C PHE A 59 -10.96 0.10 -5.45
N TYR A 60 -10.59 1.26 -4.94
CA TYR A 60 -9.26 1.57 -4.41
C TYR A 60 -9.38 2.24 -3.04
N PRO A 61 -9.52 1.43 -1.97
CA PRO A 61 -9.75 1.91 -0.60
C PRO A 61 -8.45 2.24 0.13
N GLY A 62 -8.59 2.66 1.40
CA GLY A 62 -7.50 2.68 2.38
C GLY A 62 -6.52 3.83 2.25
N SER A 63 -6.88 4.89 1.53
CA SER A 63 -5.99 6.05 1.31
C SER A 63 -4.64 5.75 0.65
N SER A 64 -4.48 4.55 0.09
CA SER A 64 -3.21 4.11 -0.53
C SER A 64 -2.74 5.00 -1.69
N ILE A 65 -3.62 5.89 -2.18
CA ILE A 65 -3.26 6.91 -3.17
C ILE A 65 -2.26 7.94 -2.61
N GLY A 66 -2.23 8.12 -1.30
CA GLY A 66 -1.30 9.01 -0.61
C GLY A 66 0.17 8.59 -0.74
N ASN A 67 0.44 7.31 -1.05
CA ASN A 67 1.78 6.82 -1.31
C ASN A 67 2.41 7.33 -2.62
N TYR A 68 1.60 7.87 -3.53
CA TYR A 68 2.09 8.36 -4.81
C TYR A 68 2.44 9.85 -4.77
N GLU A 69 3.50 10.22 -5.45
CA GLU A 69 3.72 11.62 -5.80
C GLU A 69 2.58 12.11 -6.72
N PRO A 70 2.22 13.42 -6.69
CA PRO A 70 1.05 13.94 -7.41
C PRO A 70 1.01 13.54 -8.89
N GLY A 71 2.15 13.59 -9.58
CA GLY A 71 2.23 13.20 -10.99
C GLY A 71 2.03 11.69 -11.21
N GLU A 72 2.42 10.86 -10.25
CA GLU A 72 2.20 9.40 -10.28
C GLU A 72 0.74 9.07 -10.00
N ALA A 73 0.14 9.76 -9.02
CA ALA A 73 -1.29 9.63 -8.71
C ALA A 73 -2.15 9.93 -9.95
N VAL A 74 -1.86 11.02 -10.68
CA VAL A 74 -2.56 11.37 -11.93
C VAL A 74 -2.41 10.26 -12.97
N ARG A 75 -1.20 9.72 -13.16
CA ARG A 75 -0.97 8.60 -14.10
C ARG A 75 -1.70 7.33 -13.68
N PHE A 76 -1.72 7.04 -12.39
CA PHE A 76 -2.44 5.90 -11.84
C PHE A 76 -3.95 6.02 -12.04
N LEU A 77 -4.53 7.16 -11.65
CA LEU A 77 -5.96 7.42 -11.84
C LEU A 77 -6.39 7.41 -13.31
N SER A 78 -5.55 7.93 -14.21
CA SER A 78 -5.78 7.87 -15.66
C SER A 78 -5.83 6.43 -16.17
N ARG A 79 -4.97 5.54 -15.66
CA ARG A 79 -5.03 4.10 -15.97
C ARG A 79 -6.31 3.45 -15.46
N LEU A 80 -6.70 3.74 -14.20
CA LEU A 80 -7.96 3.22 -13.65
C LEU A 80 -9.17 3.68 -14.47
N ALA A 81 -9.19 4.95 -14.91
CA ALA A 81 -10.22 5.48 -15.79
C ALA A 81 -10.27 4.72 -17.13
N GLY A 82 -9.12 4.45 -17.74
CA GLY A 82 -9.03 3.63 -18.95
C GLY A 82 -9.53 2.20 -18.74
N MET A 83 -9.23 1.58 -17.60
CA MET A 83 -9.70 0.24 -17.26
C MET A 83 -11.21 0.20 -16.96
N ALA A 84 -11.74 1.22 -16.30
CA ALA A 84 -13.17 1.35 -16.06
C ALA A 84 -13.95 1.48 -17.37
N GLY A 85 -13.41 2.25 -18.30
CA GLY A 85 -14.03 2.49 -19.62
C GLY A 85 -15.24 3.41 -19.56
N HIS A 86 -15.89 3.57 -20.70
CA HIS A 86 -17.08 4.43 -20.81
C HIS A 86 -18.24 3.88 -19.93
N GLY A 87 -18.83 4.75 -19.12
CA GLY A 87 -19.90 4.37 -18.18
C GLY A 87 -19.42 3.63 -16.92
N GLY A 88 -18.11 3.39 -16.80
CA GLY A 88 -17.51 2.84 -15.59
C GLY A 88 -17.37 3.90 -14.48
N GLY A 89 -16.88 3.48 -13.31
CA GLY A 89 -16.72 4.35 -12.15
C GLY A 89 -15.48 4.03 -11.33
N LEU A 90 -15.15 4.94 -10.42
CA LEU A 90 -14.12 4.77 -9.41
C LEU A 90 -14.73 5.02 -8.03
N LEU A 91 -14.54 4.07 -7.11
CA LEU A 91 -14.75 4.24 -5.68
C LEU A 91 -13.39 4.24 -5.00
N ILE A 92 -12.99 5.38 -4.48
CA ILE A 92 -11.69 5.59 -3.85
C ILE A 92 -11.86 6.06 -2.41
N GLY A 93 -11.04 5.50 -1.52
CA GLY A 93 -10.88 6.01 -0.17
C GLY A 93 -9.69 6.96 -0.13
N VAL A 94 -9.91 8.16 0.38
CA VAL A 94 -8.85 9.15 0.64
C VAL A 94 -9.02 9.68 2.05
N ASP A 95 -7.92 9.83 2.76
CA ASP A 95 -7.95 10.52 4.04
C ASP A 95 -8.08 12.03 3.81
N LEU A 96 -8.65 12.72 4.80
CA LEU A 96 -8.85 14.15 4.74
C LEU A 96 -7.74 14.85 5.53
N GLU A 97 -7.43 16.07 5.14
CA GLU A 97 -6.61 16.96 5.97
C GLU A 97 -7.30 17.20 7.31
N LYS A 98 -6.56 17.00 8.39
CA LYS A 98 -7.00 17.11 9.78
C LYS A 98 -5.96 17.88 10.58
N ASP A 99 -6.28 18.19 11.84
CA ASP A 99 -5.29 18.69 12.80
C ASP A 99 -4.06 17.80 12.82
N SER A 100 -2.86 18.40 12.66
CA SER A 100 -1.59 17.65 12.58
C SER A 100 -1.34 16.76 13.80
N ARG A 101 -1.87 17.14 14.99
CA ARG A 101 -1.79 16.29 16.20
C ARG A 101 -2.58 15.00 16.05
N VAL A 102 -3.76 15.07 15.41
CA VAL A 102 -4.59 13.88 15.15
C VAL A 102 -3.89 12.97 14.17
N LEU A 103 -3.35 13.53 13.09
CA LEU A 103 -2.60 12.78 12.08
C LEU A 103 -1.35 12.13 12.66
N ASN A 104 -0.53 12.90 13.39
CA ASN A 104 0.67 12.38 14.05
C ASN A 104 0.35 11.27 15.05
N SER A 105 -0.71 11.41 15.85
CA SER A 105 -1.15 10.38 16.80
C SER A 105 -1.61 9.10 16.12
N ALA A 106 -2.25 9.19 14.95
CA ALA A 106 -2.75 8.03 14.23
C ALA A 106 -1.61 7.13 13.72
N TYR A 107 -0.48 7.75 13.32
CA TYR A 107 0.67 7.03 12.78
C TYR A 107 1.78 6.78 13.81
N ASN A 108 1.66 7.29 15.03
CA ASN A 108 2.49 6.95 16.19
C ASN A 108 1.58 6.45 17.33
N ASP A 109 0.77 5.46 17.02
CA ASP A 109 -0.24 4.94 17.95
C ASP A 109 0.39 4.35 19.21
N ALA A 110 -0.27 4.56 20.36
CA ALA A 110 0.24 4.15 21.67
C ALA A 110 0.40 2.62 21.83
N ASN A 111 -0.27 1.83 21.00
CA ASN A 111 -0.12 0.38 20.97
C ASN A 111 1.08 -0.09 20.16
N GLY A 112 1.73 0.81 19.41
CA GLY A 112 2.90 0.51 18.58
C GLY A 112 2.61 -0.28 17.30
N VAL A 113 1.35 -0.42 16.91
CA VAL A 113 0.96 -1.24 15.73
C VAL A 113 1.58 -0.69 14.46
N THR A 114 1.57 0.64 14.29
CA THR A 114 2.18 1.30 13.13
C THR A 114 3.71 1.17 13.15
N ALA A 115 4.31 1.26 14.35
CA ALA A 115 5.75 1.07 14.51
C ALA A 115 6.17 -0.36 14.12
N ASP A 116 5.46 -1.38 14.63
CA ASP A 116 5.71 -2.78 14.30
C ASP A 116 5.55 -3.06 12.79
N PHE A 117 4.52 -2.48 12.18
CA PHE A 117 4.31 -2.55 10.74
C PHE A 117 5.51 -1.99 9.97
N ASN A 118 5.99 -0.81 10.36
CA ASN A 118 7.09 -0.15 9.67
C ASN A 118 8.43 -0.90 9.88
N LEU A 119 8.74 -1.31 11.12
CA LEU A 119 9.93 -2.10 11.46
C LEU A 119 9.94 -3.49 10.79
N ASN A 120 8.77 -4.06 10.49
CA ASN A 120 8.67 -5.32 9.76
C ASN A 120 9.35 -5.28 8.38
N LEU A 121 9.52 -4.09 7.78
CA LEU A 121 10.29 -3.93 6.56
C LEU A 121 11.74 -4.41 6.75
N LEU A 122 12.39 -4.05 7.86
CA LEU A 122 13.75 -4.47 8.16
C LEU A 122 13.85 -5.97 8.42
N HIS A 123 12.88 -6.53 9.15
CA HIS A 123 12.78 -7.99 9.34
C HIS A 123 12.64 -8.73 8.00
N ARG A 124 11.87 -8.17 7.07
CA ARG A 124 11.72 -8.73 5.73
C ARG A 124 13.02 -8.64 4.91
N ILE A 125 13.71 -7.51 4.96
CA ILE A 125 15.00 -7.33 4.30
C ILE A 125 16.00 -8.39 4.79
N ASN A 126 16.09 -8.59 6.11
CA ASN A 126 16.96 -9.62 6.67
C ASN A 126 16.62 -11.02 6.17
N ARG A 127 15.33 -11.37 6.14
CA ARG A 127 14.87 -12.70 5.73
C ARG A 127 14.94 -12.95 4.22
N GLU A 128 14.60 -11.94 3.42
CA GLU A 128 14.36 -12.10 1.99
C GLU A 128 15.55 -11.67 1.13
N LEU A 129 16.45 -10.83 1.67
CA LEU A 129 17.59 -10.26 0.97
C LEU A 129 18.92 -10.51 1.70
N ASP A 130 18.98 -11.52 2.58
CA ASP A 130 20.18 -11.87 3.35
C ASP A 130 20.80 -10.64 4.06
N GLY A 131 19.95 -9.85 4.70
CA GLY A 131 20.35 -8.66 5.45
C GLY A 131 20.86 -9.00 6.85
N ASP A 132 21.74 -8.16 7.41
CA ASP A 132 22.27 -8.27 8.76
C ASP A 132 21.84 -7.10 9.67
N ILE A 133 20.69 -6.51 9.40
CA ILE A 133 20.17 -5.33 10.09
C ILE A 133 19.79 -5.68 11.53
N ASP A 134 20.40 -5.02 12.51
CA ASP A 134 19.90 -5.03 13.88
C ASP A 134 18.69 -4.09 13.99
N VAL A 135 17.48 -4.68 13.99
CA VAL A 135 16.23 -3.92 13.95
C VAL A 135 16.05 -3.06 15.20
N ASP A 136 16.60 -3.48 16.35
CA ASP A 136 16.52 -2.74 17.61
C ASP A 136 17.34 -1.44 17.59
N THR A 137 18.18 -1.24 16.57
CA THR A 137 18.93 0.03 16.35
C THR A 137 18.17 1.04 15.51
N PHE A 138 16.94 0.72 15.12
CA PHE A 138 16.06 1.61 14.38
C PHE A 138 14.78 1.90 15.18
N ARG A 139 14.32 3.13 15.09
CA ARG A 139 13.01 3.51 15.63
C ARG A 139 12.10 3.99 14.51
N HIS A 140 10.82 3.68 14.66
CA HIS A 140 9.76 4.27 13.85
C HIS A 140 9.61 5.76 14.17
N HIS A 141 9.39 6.57 13.13
CA HIS A 141 9.05 7.98 13.24
C HIS A 141 8.10 8.36 12.13
N ALA A 142 6.91 8.79 12.48
CA ALA A 142 5.94 9.33 11.53
C ALA A 142 5.62 10.79 11.87
N PHE A 143 5.47 11.62 10.86
CA PHE A 143 5.10 13.02 11.04
C PHE A 143 4.27 13.54 9.87
N TYR A 144 3.42 14.52 10.14
CA TYR A 144 2.72 15.24 9.10
C TYR A 144 3.63 16.32 8.50
N ASN A 145 3.95 16.16 7.22
CA ASN A 145 4.70 17.15 6.45
C ASN A 145 3.72 18.19 5.89
N GLU A 146 3.61 19.33 6.56
CA GLU A 146 2.71 20.42 6.18
C GLU A 146 2.98 20.97 4.78
N ASN A 147 4.25 20.97 4.33
CA ASN A 147 4.60 21.47 3.01
C ASN A 147 4.17 20.51 1.89
N ALA A 148 4.18 19.22 2.15
CA ALA A 148 3.80 18.19 1.21
C ALA A 148 2.32 17.78 1.37
N GLY A 149 1.65 18.18 2.47
CA GLY A 149 0.27 17.83 2.79
C GLY A 149 0.07 16.33 2.99
N ARG A 150 1.04 15.64 3.61
CA ARG A 150 1.01 14.19 3.78
C ARG A 150 1.69 13.74 5.07
N ILE A 151 1.34 12.56 5.54
CA ILE A 151 2.15 11.84 6.54
C ILE A 151 3.34 11.21 5.84
N GLU A 152 4.51 11.28 6.47
CA GLU A 152 5.70 10.54 6.07
C GLU A 152 6.11 9.59 7.20
N MET A 153 6.36 8.32 6.86
CA MET A 153 6.88 7.32 7.78
C MET A 153 8.35 7.04 7.49
N HIS A 154 9.13 7.01 8.53
CA HIS A 154 10.57 6.81 8.49
C HIS A 154 11.02 5.74 9.48
N LEU A 155 12.11 5.07 9.17
CA LEU A 155 12.91 4.27 10.10
C LEU A 155 14.21 5.01 10.34
N VAL A 156 14.41 5.50 11.56
CA VAL A 156 15.53 6.37 11.93
C VAL A 156 16.59 5.55 12.65
N SER A 157 17.83 5.58 12.17
CA SER A 157 18.95 4.92 12.82
C SER A 157 19.33 5.63 14.12
N GLU A 158 19.42 4.89 15.22
CA GLU A 158 19.76 5.41 16.55
C GLU A 158 21.27 5.38 16.84
N CYS A 159 22.06 4.81 15.94
CA CYS A 159 23.52 4.77 16.06
C CYS A 159 24.19 4.92 14.68
N THR A 160 25.50 5.19 14.68
CA THR A 160 26.30 5.06 13.48
C THR A 160 26.60 3.59 13.25
N GLN A 161 26.25 3.07 12.06
CA GLN A 161 26.36 1.66 11.75
C GLN A 161 26.54 1.42 10.26
N THR A 162 27.03 0.23 9.91
CA THR A 162 27.09 -0.26 8.53
C THR A 162 26.21 -1.50 8.44
N LEU A 163 25.23 -1.49 7.54
CA LEU A 163 24.35 -2.61 7.25
C LEU A 163 24.81 -3.33 6.00
N ARG A 164 24.55 -4.63 5.93
CA ARG A 164 24.74 -5.41 4.71
C ARG A 164 23.39 -5.95 4.22
N VAL A 165 23.15 -5.81 2.94
CA VAL A 165 21.96 -6.33 2.28
C VAL A 165 22.37 -6.81 0.90
N ASP A 166 22.08 -8.06 0.56
CA ASP A 166 22.40 -8.69 -0.73
C ASP A 166 23.88 -8.48 -1.13
N GLY A 167 24.79 -8.65 -0.16
CA GLY A 167 26.25 -8.49 -0.34
C GLY A 167 26.76 -7.06 -0.48
N HIS A 168 25.89 -6.04 -0.41
CA HIS A 168 26.22 -4.62 -0.46
C HIS A 168 26.24 -4.02 0.94
N SER A 169 27.13 -3.04 1.16
CA SER A 169 27.22 -2.32 2.44
C SER A 169 26.62 -0.92 2.32
N TYR A 170 25.87 -0.53 3.36
CA TYR A 170 25.21 0.76 3.48
C TYR A 170 25.55 1.38 4.83
N ASP A 171 26.18 2.54 4.81
CA ASP A 171 26.53 3.27 6.03
C ASP A 171 25.37 4.19 6.45
N PHE A 172 25.10 4.19 7.74
CA PHE A 172 24.13 5.07 8.38
C PHE A 172 24.78 5.90 9.47
N ALA A 173 24.56 7.20 9.45
CA ALA A 173 24.83 8.06 10.59
C ALA A 173 23.69 7.97 11.63
N VAL A 174 23.98 8.32 12.88
CA VAL A 174 22.93 8.51 13.88
C VAL A 174 21.96 9.60 13.42
N GLY A 175 20.65 9.29 13.47
CA GLY A 175 19.59 10.19 13.00
C GLY A 175 19.30 10.12 11.50
N GLU A 176 20.10 9.42 10.72
CA GLU A 176 19.79 9.16 9.32
C GLU A 176 18.58 8.23 9.20
N SER A 177 17.76 8.42 8.18
CA SER A 177 16.49 7.68 8.08
C SER A 177 16.24 7.10 6.70
N ILE A 178 15.51 5.99 6.70
CA ILE A 178 14.89 5.40 5.52
C ILE A 178 13.46 5.91 5.48
N HIS A 179 13.10 6.63 4.42
CA HIS A 179 11.70 7.00 4.14
C HIS A 179 10.98 5.78 3.58
N THR A 180 9.99 5.28 4.28
CA THR A 180 9.36 3.99 3.98
C THR A 180 8.01 4.13 3.28
N GLU A 181 7.19 5.09 3.68
CA GLU A 181 5.83 5.22 3.17
C GLU A 181 5.30 6.65 3.34
N ASN A 182 4.32 7.02 2.49
CA ASN A 182 3.51 8.23 2.60
C ASN A 182 2.04 7.87 2.83
N SER A 183 1.25 8.83 3.34
CA SER A 183 -0.20 8.71 3.44
C SER A 183 -0.90 10.06 3.42
#